data_aa3f2eb41017333aefa1c96991de5fcd
#
_entry.id   aa3f2eb41017333aefa1c96991de5fcd
#
_cell.length_a   1.000
_cell.length_b   1.000
_cell.length_c   1.000
_cell.angle_alpha   90.00
_cell.angle_beta   90.00
_cell.angle_gamma   90.00
#
_symmetry.space_group_name_H-M   'P 1'
#
loop_
_entity.id
_entity.type
_entity.pdbx_description
1 polymer ?
#
loop_
_entity_poly.entity_id
_entity_poly.type
_entity_poly.pdbx_seq_one_letter_code
_entity_poly.pdbx_strand_id
1 'polypeptide(L)'
;KLITDETKLIVMDNISTLSRTGKENEGESWLPLQEWGLRLRSRGKTVLFIHHSGKDGQQRGTSRREDVMDTVISLKKPADYKQQDGASFEVHFEKNRGLYGDDVNPFEVRLTSNTSVEGNKKFVWTWKSLEASTFEKVCSLKNEGMTQSEIAEELDINKSTVSRYVNR
;
A
#
# COMPACT_ATOMS: atom_id res chain seq x y z
N LYS A 1 31.77 9.74 2.03
CA LYS A 1 30.77 8.76 2.50
C LYS A 1 29.38 9.41 2.40
N LEU A 2 28.44 8.78 1.70
CA LEU A 2 27.06 9.30 1.57
C LEU A 2 26.21 9.07 2.82
N ILE A 3 26.56 8.08 3.64
CA ILE A 3 25.85 7.73 4.89
C ILE A 3 26.74 8.14 6.07
N THR A 4 26.27 9.09 6.85
CA THR A 4 26.92 9.62 8.05
C THR A 4 26.22 9.12 9.32
N ASP A 5 26.74 9.46 10.48
CA ASP A 5 26.10 9.12 11.77
C ASP A 5 24.77 9.86 11.95
N GLU A 6 24.61 11.02 11.36
CA GLU A 6 23.37 11.82 11.41
C GLU A 6 22.26 11.27 10.51
N THR A 7 22.60 10.43 9.50
CA THR A 7 21.62 9.82 8.63
C THR A 7 20.68 8.92 9.43
N LYS A 8 19.38 9.16 9.41
CA LYS A 8 18.37 8.35 10.11
C LYS A 8 17.61 7.44 9.19
N LEU A 9 17.29 7.92 7.99
CA LEU A 9 16.51 7.19 6.97
C LEU A 9 17.27 7.12 5.66
N ILE A 10 17.30 5.94 5.07
CA ILE A 10 17.83 5.68 3.74
C ILE A 10 16.69 5.13 2.88
N VAL A 11 16.41 5.76 1.75
CA VAL A 11 15.39 5.32 0.79
C VAL A 11 16.08 4.72 -0.43
N MET A 12 15.70 3.50 -0.77
CA MET A 12 16.22 2.73 -1.91
C MET A 12 15.08 2.55 -2.95
N ASP A 13 15.04 3.42 -3.93
CA ASP A 13 14.05 3.42 -5.03
C ASP A 13 14.75 3.12 -6.36
N ASN A 14 14.56 1.97 -6.97
CA ASN A 14 13.90 0.77 -6.44
C ASN A 14 14.91 -0.40 -6.40
N ILE A 15 14.52 -1.50 -5.77
CA ILE A 15 15.40 -2.67 -5.60
C ILE A 15 15.86 -3.21 -6.95
N SER A 16 14.98 -3.26 -7.96
CA SER A 16 15.26 -3.82 -9.28
C SER A 16 16.36 -3.07 -10.04
N THR A 17 16.48 -1.75 -9.86
CA THR A 17 17.51 -0.94 -10.53
C THR A 17 18.83 -0.98 -9.82
N LEU A 18 18.87 -1.34 -8.55
CA LEU A 18 20.05 -1.32 -7.69
C LEU A 18 20.74 -2.69 -7.62
N SER A 19 20.01 -3.77 -7.84
CA SER A 19 20.57 -5.13 -7.94
C SER A 19 21.04 -5.41 -9.36
N ARG A 20 22.25 -4.93 -9.71
CA ARG A 20 22.83 -5.10 -11.06
C ARG A 20 23.45 -6.47 -11.33
N THR A 21 23.53 -7.36 -10.36
CA THR A 21 24.18 -8.67 -10.47
C THR A 21 23.15 -9.78 -10.37
N GLY A 22 22.80 -10.40 -11.51
CA GLY A 22 21.95 -11.59 -11.58
C GLY A 22 20.53 -11.34 -12.08
N LYS A 23 19.78 -12.41 -12.29
CA LYS A 23 18.37 -12.34 -12.65
C LYS A 23 17.57 -11.90 -11.43
N GLU A 24 16.67 -10.96 -11.62
CA GLU A 24 15.81 -10.37 -10.55
C GLU A 24 15.09 -11.42 -9.67
N ASN A 25 14.88 -12.62 -10.21
CA ASN A 25 14.20 -13.74 -9.56
C ASN A 25 15.13 -14.68 -8.79
N GLU A 26 16.44 -14.46 -8.79
CA GLU A 26 17.38 -15.30 -8.06
C GLU A 26 17.59 -14.73 -6.66
N GLY A 27 17.31 -15.56 -5.62
CA GLY A 27 17.47 -15.17 -4.22
C GLY A 27 18.90 -14.73 -3.86
N GLU A 28 19.90 -15.18 -4.63
CA GLU A 28 21.30 -14.82 -4.44
C GLU A 28 21.60 -13.34 -4.73
N SER A 29 20.87 -12.71 -5.67
CA SER A 29 21.05 -11.28 -5.98
C SER A 29 20.61 -10.35 -4.86
N TRP A 30 19.77 -10.86 -3.95
CA TRP A 30 19.26 -10.14 -2.79
C TRP A 30 20.22 -10.16 -1.58
N LEU A 31 21.03 -11.19 -1.41
CA LEU A 31 21.87 -11.37 -0.23
C LEU A 31 22.78 -10.18 0.11
N PRO A 32 23.50 -9.57 -0.84
CA PRO A 32 24.35 -8.41 -0.53
C PRO A 32 23.56 -7.20 -0.02
N LEU A 33 22.36 -6.98 -0.58
CA LEU A 33 21.46 -5.89 -0.19
C LEU A 33 20.86 -6.14 1.19
N GLN A 34 20.49 -7.38 1.46
CA GLN A 34 20.01 -7.82 2.76
C GLN A 34 21.07 -7.62 3.85
N GLU A 35 22.30 -8.07 3.64
CA GLU A 35 23.39 -7.90 4.60
C GLU A 35 23.69 -6.42 4.86
N TRP A 36 23.67 -5.60 3.80
CA TRP A 36 23.87 -4.17 3.92
C TRP A 36 22.76 -3.51 4.72
N GLY A 37 21.50 -3.85 4.47
CA GLY A 37 20.35 -3.36 5.23
C GLY A 37 20.42 -3.74 6.71
N LEU A 38 20.75 -5.01 7.02
CA LEU A 38 20.92 -5.48 8.37
C LEU A 38 22.05 -4.78 9.13
N ARG A 39 23.18 -4.47 8.45
CA ARG A 39 24.28 -3.68 9.03
C ARG A 39 23.84 -2.23 9.33
N LEU A 40 23.02 -1.63 8.50
CA LEU A 40 22.50 -0.29 8.76
C LEU A 40 21.52 -0.29 9.93
N ARG A 41 20.62 -1.29 9.99
CA ARG A 41 19.70 -1.49 11.09
C ARG A 41 20.42 -1.65 12.42
N SER A 42 21.50 -2.45 12.48
CA SER A 42 22.31 -2.63 13.70
C SER A 42 22.98 -1.34 14.17
N ARG A 43 23.08 -0.33 13.30
CA ARG A 43 23.55 1.03 13.63
C ARG A 43 22.40 2.00 13.92
N GLY A 44 21.19 1.51 14.15
CA GLY A 44 20.02 2.34 14.43
C GLY A 44 19.53 3.16 13.22
N LYS A 45 19.83 2.75 11.99
CA LYS A 45 19.35 3.41 10.77
C LYS A 45 18.07 2.72 10.28
N THR A 46 17.14 3.48 9.74
CA THR A 46 15.97 2.96 9.03
C THR A 46 16.27 2.86 7.54
N VAL A 47 15.92 1.73 6.91
CA VAL A 47 16.05 1.55 5.46
C VAL A 47 14.67 1.26 4.90
N LEU A 48 14.23 2.12 3.98
CA LEU A 48 13.01 1.95 3.20
C LEU A 48 13.36 1.42 1.82
N PHE A 49 12.95 0.20 1.51
CA PHE A 49 13.06 -0.37 0.18
C PHE A 49 11.75 -0.19 -0.59
N ILE A 50 11.83 0.39 -1.78
CA ILE A 50 10.71 0.49 -2.70
C ILE A 50 10.85 -0.59 -3.76
N HIS A 51 9.76 -1.29 -4.03
CA HIS A 51 9.72 -2.36 -5.01
C HIS A 51 8.39 -2.35 -5.77
N HIS A 52 8.46 -2.59 -7.09
CA HIS A 52 7.26 -2.69 -7.91
C HIS A 52 6.64 -4.09 -7.80
N SER A 53 5.33 -4.15 -7.63
CA SER A 53 4.59 -5.40 -7.73
C SER A 53 4.62 -5.96 -9.15
N GLY A 54 4.47 -7.28 -9.29
CA GLY A 54 4.26 -7.96 -10.56
C GLY A 54 2.91 -7.59 -11.19
N LYS A 55 2.68 -8.08 -12.41
CA LYS A 55 1.40 -7.89 -13.13
C LYS A 55 0.21 -8.45 -12.35
N ASP A 56 0.45 -9.45 -11.53
CA ASP A 56 -0.58 -10.15 -10.73
C ASP A 56 -0.79 -9.50 -9.34
N GLY A 57 -0.25 -8.30 -9.12
CA GLY A 57 -0.29 -7.62 -7.81
C GLY A 57 0.60 -8.25 -6.74
N GLN A 58 1.23 -9.40 -7.02
CA GLN A 58 2.15 -10.06 -6.11
C GLN A 58 3.54 -9.43 -6.19
N GLN A 59 4.31 -9.51 -5.11
CA GLN A 59 5.69 -9.07 -5.11
C GLN A 59 6.51 -9.87 -6.13
N ARG A 60 7.26 -9.17 -6.99
CA ARG A 60 8.25 -9.81 -7.86
C ARG A 60 9.43 -10.33 -7.05
N GLY A 61 9.76 -11.60 -7.22
CA GLY A 61 10.90 -12.23 -6.56
C GLY A 61 10.48 -13.18 -5.43
N THR A 62 11.46 -13.58 -4.62
CA THR A 62 11.23 -14.59 -3.59
C THR A 62 10.68 -13.96 -2.31
N SER A 63 9.75 -14.66 -1.62
CA SER A 63 9.24 -14.32 -0.28
C SER A 63 10.37 -14.13 0.77
N ARG A 64 11.55 -14.69 0.51
CA ARG A 64 12.76 -14.53 1.35
C ARG A 64 13.17 -13.07 1.55
N ARG A 65 12.77 -12.15 0.65
CA ARG A 65 13.07 -10.72 0.81
C ARG A 65 12.36 -10.14 2.02
N GLU A 66 11.18 -10.63 2.33
CA GLU A 66 10.36 -10.15 3.45
C GLU A 66 10.82 -10.66 4.80
N ASP A 67 11.59 -11.76 4.84
CA ASP A 67 12.00 -12.41 6.09
C ASP A 67 12.74 -11.48 7.04
N VAL A 68 13.56 -10.58 6.49
CA VAL A 68 14.39 -9.64 7.25
C VAL A 68 13.74 -8.27 7.47
N MET A 69 12.60 -8.01 6.83
CA MET A 69 11.87 -6.74 6.99
C MET A 69 11.10 -6.73 8.31
N ASP A 70 11.08 -5.58 8.97
CA ASP A 70 10.25 -5.36 10.15
C ASP A 70 8.81 -5.06 9.75
N THR A 71 8.64 -4.30 8.67
CA THR A 71 7.33 -3.93 8.14
C THR A 71 7.33 -4.08 6.62
N VAL A 72 6.27 -4.69 6.09
CA VAL A 72 6.01 -4.79 4.66
C VAL A 72 4.65 -4.16 4.40
N ILE A 73 4.62 -3.16 3.53
CA ILE A 73 3.42 -2.42 3.14
C ILE A 73 3.18 -2.64 1.65
N SER A 74 1.98 -3.06 1.29
CA SER A 74 1.52 -3.09 -0.11
C SER A 74 0.56 -1.94 -0.38
N LEU A 75 0.74 -1.33 -1.55
CA LEU A 75 -0.18 -0.34 -2.10
C LEU A 75 -1.00 -1.02 -3.19
N LYS A 76 -2.32 -1.11 -2.99
CA LYS A 76 -3.24 -1.77 -3.91
C LYS A 76 -4.17 -0.74 -4.54
N LYS A 77 -4.51 -0.96 -5.80
CA LYS A 77 -5.55 -0.17 -6.46
C LYS A 77 -6.91 -0.66 -5.96
N PRO A 78 -7.83 0.25 -5.55
CA PRO A 78 -9.21 -0.14 -5.22
C PRO A 78 -9.87 -0.87 -6.40
N ALA A 79 -10.73 -1.86 -6.11
CA ALA A 79 -11.40 -2.64 -7.15
C ALA A 79 -12.27 -1.75 -8.06
N ASP A 80 -12.96 -0.78 -7.49
CA ASP A 80 -13.82 0.20 -8.15
C ASP A 80 -13.07 1.43 -8.72
N TYR A 81 -11.73 1.42 -8.75
CA TYR A 81 -10.91 2.54 -9.23
C TYR A 81 -11.22 2.91 -10.68
N LYS A 82 -11.43 4.20 -10.90
CA LYS A 82 -11.57 4.81 -12.23
C LYS A 82 -10.42 5.79 -12.48
N GLN A 83 -10.00 5.93 -13.73
CA GLN A 83 -8.86 6.81 -14.08
C GLN A 83 -9.07 8.28 -13.65
N GLN A 84 -10.32 8.72 -13.58
CA GLN A 84 -10.71 10.05 -13.11
C GLN A 84 -10.50 10.26 -11.59
N ASP A 85 -10.33 9.18 -10.81
CA ASP A 85 -10.13 9.26 -9.36
C ASP A 85 -8.71 9.78 -9.03
N GLY A 86 -7.83 9.83 -10.02
CA GLY A 86 -6.46 10.32 -9.84
C GLY A 86 -5.63 9.40 -8.94
N ALA A 87 -4.91 9.98 -7.98
CA ALA A 87 -4.13 9.20 -7.03
C ALA A 87 -5.04 8.68 -5.91
N SER A 88 -5.46 7.42 -6.04
CA SER A 88 -6.26 6.69 -5.05
C SER A 88 -5.70 5.28 -4.92
N PHE A 89 -5.44 4.84 -3.68
CA PHE A 89 -4.90 3.52 -3.38
C PHE A 89 -5.22 3.09 -1.94
N GLU A 90 -5.19 1.80 -1.72
CA GLU A 90 -5.31 1.18 -0.42
C GLU A 90 -3.93 0.85 0.13
N VAL A 91 -3.75 1.03 1.43
CA VAL A 91 -2.52 0.69 2.18
C VAL A 91 -2.81 -0.54 3.02
N HIS A 92 -2.05 -1.61 2.79
CA HIS A 92 -2.16 -2.87 3.52
C HIS A 92 -0.83 -3.23 4.18
N PHE A 93 -0.88 -3.61 5.45
CA PHE A 93 0.27 -4.11 6.20
C PHE A 93 0.35 -5.63 6.05
N GLU A 94 1.16 -6.11 5.11
CA GLU A 94 1.36 -7.55 4.85
C GLU A 94 2.20 -8.21 5.95
N LYS A 95 3.11 -7.45 6.55
CA LYS A 95 3.92 -7.84 7.68
C LYS A 95 4.19 -6.65 8.57
N ASN A 96 4.14 -6.87 9.87
CA ASN A 96 4.54 -5.86 10.84
C ASN A 96 5.14 -6.52 12.08
N ARG A 97 6.22 -5.95 12.58
CA ARG A 97 6.84 -6.32 13.85
C ARG A 97 6.79 -5.09 14.75
N GLY A 98 6.11 -5.21 15.89
CA GLY A 98 6.02 -4.14 16.86
C GLY A 98 4.86 -3.15 16.64
N LEU A 99 4.07 -3.28 15.56
CA LEU A 99 2.81 -2.59 15.37
C LEU A 99 1.67 -3.58 15.55
N TYR A 100 0.56 -3.17 16.16
CA TYR A 100 -0.59 -4.04 16.42
C TYR A 100 -1.89 -3.24 16.59
N GLY A 101 -3.02 -3.95 16.58
CA GLY A 101 -4.32 -3.32 16.74
C GLY A 101 -4.68 -2.40 15.57
N ASP A 102 -5.25 -1.26 15.86
CA ASP A 102 -5.75 -0.32 14.85
C ASP A 102 -4.65 0.33 14.01
N ASP A 103 -3.40 0.34 14.50
CA ASP A 103 -2.25 0.91 13.78
C ASP A 103 -1.92 0.16 12.48
N VAL A 104 -2.41 -1.06 12.32
CA VAL A 104 -2.16 -1.92 11.15
C VAL A 104 -3.40 -2.23 10.34
N ASN A 105 -4.54 -1.64 10.69
CA ASN A 105 -5.74 -1.76 9.90
C ASN A 105 -5.54 -1.13 8.52
N PRO A 106 -6.00 -1.79 7.45
CA PRO A 106 -5.88 -1.24 6.11
C PRO A 106 -6.73 0.03 5.96
N PHE A 107 -6.23 0.96 5.16
CA PHE A 107 -6.90 2.23 4.91
C PHE A 107 -6.75 2.68 3.46
N GLU A 108 -7.75 3.42 2.97
CA GLU A 108 -7.75 4.04 1.66
C GLU A 108 -7.19 5.45 1.75
N VAL A 109 -6.35 5.81 0.78
CA VAL A 109 -5.74 7.14 0.64
C VAL A 109 -6.15 7.74 -0.70
N ARG A 110 -6.55 9.01 -0.70
CA ARG A 110 -6.88 9.77 -1.91
C ARG A 110 -6.22 11.14 -1.92
N LEU A 111 -5.74 11.54 -3.08
CA LEU A 111 -5.32 12.92 -3.34
C LEU A 111 -6.50 13.69 -3.93
N THR A 112 -7.06 14.59 -3.15
CA THR A 112 -8.18 15.44 -3.58
C THR A 112 -7.70 16.84 -3.91
N SER A 113 -8.35 17.50 -4.87
CA SER A 113 -8.09 18.91 -5.19
C SER A 113 -9.27 19.76 -4.79
N ASN A 114 -9.03 20.73 -3.93
CA ASN A 114 -10.00 21.77 -3.62
C ASN A 114 -9.62 23.05 -4.37
N THR A 115 -10.57 23.64 -5.07
CA THR A 115 -10.37 24.96 -5.71
C THR A 115 -10.86 26.03 -4.75
N SER A 116 -9.97 26.95 -4.36
CA SER A 116 -10.38 28.12 -3.56
C SER A 116 -11.28 29.06 -4.36
N VAL A 117 -11.98 29.95 -3.66
CA VAL A 117 -12.81 31.02 -4.29
C VAL A 117 -11.99 31.89 -5.26
N GLU A 118 -10.68 31.97 -5.03
CA GLU A 118 -9.71 32.72 -5.86
C GLU A 118 -9.16 31.90 -7.05
N GLY A 119 -9.68 30.67 -7.30
CA GLY A 119 -9.25 29.82 -8.41
C GLY A 119 -7.97 29.02 -8.17
N ASN A 120 -7.34 29.14 -7.02
CA ASN A 120 -6.13 28.38 -6.67
C ASN A 120 -6.48 26.94 -6.33
N LYS A 121 -5.85 25.97 -7.01
CA LYS A 121 -5.99 24.53 -6.70
C LYS A 121 -5.07 24.17 -5.54
N LYS A 122 -5.64 23.67 -4.45
CA LYS A 122 -4.92 23.09 -3.33
C LYS A 122 -5.12 21.56 -3.36
N PHE A 123 -4.02 20.80 -3.36
CA PHE A 123 -4.06 19.35 -3.24
C PHE A 123 -3.94 18.95 -1.78
N VAL A 124 -4.79 18.02 -1.35
CA VAL A 124 -4.82 17.52 0.02
C VAL A 124 -4.93 16.00 0.00
N TRP A 125 -4.06 15.34 0.74
CA TRP A 125 -4.19 13.93 1.02
C TRP A 125 -5.27 13.69 2.08
N THR A 126 -6.20 12.81 1.79
CA THR A 126 -7.22 12.33 2.73
C THR A 126 -7.07 10.83 2.91
N TRP A 127 -7.44 10.32 4.06
CA TRP A 127 -7.42 8.89 4.33
C TRP A 127 -8.60 8.50 5.21
N LYS A 128 -9.05 7.26 5.10
CA LYS A 128 -10.11 6.66 5.93
C LYS A 128 -9.88 5.17 6.04
N SER A 129 -10.38 4.53 7.11
CA SER A 129 -10.29 3.08 7.25
C SER A 129 -10.96 2.40 6.05
N LEU A 130 -10.43 1.25 5.63
CA LEU A 130 -10.99 0.51 4.50
C LEU A 130 -12.43 0.05 4.78
N GLU A 131 -12.74 -0.29 6.05
CA GLU A 131 -14.11 -0.63 6.45
C GLU A 131 -15.07 0.55 6.24
N ALA A 132 -14.69 1.76 6.66
CA ALA A 132 -15.51 2.96 6.48
C ALA A 132 -15.68 3.29 4.99
N SER A 133 -14.59 3.20 4.20
CA SER A 133 -14.65 3.41 2.76
C SER A 133 -15.59 2.42 2.08
N THR A 134 -15.46 1.13 2.40
CA THR A 134 -16.31 0.07 1.84
C THR A 134 -17.77 0.27 2.24
N PHE A 135 -18.05 0.61 3.50
CA PHE A 135 -19.40 0.90 3.97
C PHE A 135 -20.05 2.04 3.19
N GLU A 136 -19.36 3.16 3.03
CA GLU A 136 -19.86 4.32 2.25
C GLU A 136 -20.15 3.94 0.80
N LYS A 137 -19.26 3.16 0.16
CA LYS A 137 -19.44 2.68 -1.22
C LYS A 137 -20.68 1.78 -1.35
N VAL A 138 -20.86 0.84 -0.41
CA VAL A 138 -22.05 -0.02 -0.38
C VAL A 138 -23.34 0.79 -0.25
N CYS A 139 -23.35 1.79 0.64
CA CYS A 139 -24.49 2.69 0.81
C CYS A 139 -24.79 3.50 -0.47
N SER A 140 -23.77 4.04 -1.13
CA SER A 140 -23.93 4.79 -2.39
C SER A 140 -24.55 3.93 -3.48
N LEU A 141 -23.96 2.76 -3.76
CA LEU A 141 -24.42 1.85 -4.80
C LEU A 141 -25.84 1.31 -4.50
N LYS A 142 -26.16 1.12 -3.22
CA LYS A 142 -27.51 0.74 -2.81
C LYS A 142 -28.53 1.86 -3.11
N ASN A 143 -28.17 3.11 -2.86
CA ASN A 143 -29.02 4.27 -3.16
C ASN A 143 -29.18 4.49 -4.68
N GLU A 144 -28.21 4.06 -5.48
CA GLU A 144 -28.30 4.04 -6.95
C GLU A 144 -29.19 2.90 -7.48
N GLY A 145 -29.73 2.04 -6.58
CA GLY A 145 -30.67 0.98 -6.92
C GLY A 145 -30.06 -0.39 -7.20
N MET A 146 -28.75 -0.54 -7.02
CA MET A 146 -28.08 -1.83 -7.24
C MET A 146 -28.51 -2.89 -6.22
N THR A 147 -28.58 -4.13 -6.69
CA THR A 147 -28.82 -5.30 -5.84
C THR A 147 -27.60 -5.65 -5.03
N GLN A 148 -27.77 -6.39 -3.90
CA GLN A 148 -26.64 -6.82 -3.10
C GLN A 148 -25.62 -7.71 -3.86
N SER A 149 -26.07 -8.41 -4.90
CA SER A 149 -25.21 -9.25 -5.72
C SER A 149 -24.35 -8.40 -6.65
N GLU A 150 -24.93 -7.40 -7.32
CA GLU A 150 -24.22 -6.44 -8.17
C GLU A 150 -23.21 -5.62 -7.36
N ILE A 151 -23.58 -5.16 -6.16
CA ILE A 151 -22.65 -4.44 -5.27
C ILE A 151 -21.47 -5.33 -4.86
N ALA A 152 -21.73 -6.62 -4.56
CA ALA A 152 -20.68 -7.56 -4.19
C ALA A 152 -19.67 -7.78 -5.33
N GLU A 153 -20.16 -7.85 -6.57
CA GLU A 153 -19.34 -7.99 -7.77
C GLU A 153 -18.56 -6.71 -8.08
N GLU A 154 -19.20 -5.54 -8.04
CA GLU A 154 -18.58 -4.23 -8.31
C GLU A 154 -17.43 -3.91 -7.33
N LEU A 155 -17.60 -4.24 -6.05
CA LEU A 155 -16.61 -3.95 -5.01
C LEU A 155 -15.65 -5.11 -4.70
N ASP A 156 -15.78 -6.23 -5.43
CA ASP A 156 -15.00 -7.46 -5.19
C ASP A 156 -15.03 -7.92 -3.71
N ILE A 157 -16.22 -7.91 -3.11
CA ILE A 157 -16.45 -8.32 -1.72
C ILE A 157 -17.54 -9.39 -1.61
N ASN A 158 -17.55 -10.11 -0.50
CA ASN A 158 -18.57 -11.13 -0.26
C ASN A 158 -19.96 -10.51 -0.10
N LYS A 159 -20.99 -11.16 -0.67
CA LYS A 159 -22.40 -10.76 -0.52
C LYS A 159 -22.82 -10.68 0.96
N SER A 160 -22.28 -11.53 1.82
CA SER A 160 -22.50 -11.46 3.28
C SER A 160 -21.99 -10.16 3.91
N THR A 161 -20.89 -9.61 3.38
CA THR A 161 -20.37 -8.31 3.81
C THR A 161 -21.30 -7.19 3.37
N VAL A 162 -21.79 -7.22 2.12
CA VAL A 162 -22.78 -6.25 1.63
C VAL A 162 -24.05 -6.32 2.48
N SER A 163 -24.58 -7.52 2.74
CA SER A 163 -25.77 -7.71 3.57
C SER A 163 -25.58 -7.14 4.99
N ARG A 164 -24.42 -7.34 5.60
CA ARG A 164 -24.09 -6.78 6.91
C ARG A 164 -24.11 -5.25 6.91
N TYR A 165 -23.60 -4.62 5.86
CA TYR A 165 -23.58 -3.16 5.75
C TYR A 165 -24.95 -2.55 5.42
N VAL A 166 -25.74 -3.21 4.57
CA VAL A 166 -27.10 -2.75 4.23
C VAL A 166 -28.06 -2.85 5.41
N ASN A 167 -27.81 -3.75 6.36
CA ASN A 167 -28.66 -3.98 7.53
C ASN A 167 -28.14 -3.29 8.82
N ARG A 168 -27.08 -2.48 8.72
CA ARG A 168 -26.52 -1.70 9.83
C ARG A 168 -27.16 -0.32 9.93
#